data_abbf56abd6af80480694edc741006081
#
_entry.id   abbf56abd6af80480694edc741006081
#
_cell.length_a   1.000
_cell.length_b   1.000
_cell.length_c   1.000
_cell.angle_alpha   90.00
_cell.angle_beta   90.00
_cell.angle_gamma   90.00
#
_symmetry.space_group_name_H-M   'P 1'
#
loop_
_entity.id
_entity.type
_entity.pdbx_description
1 polymer ?
#
loop_
_entity_poly.entity_id
_entity_poly.type
_entity_poly.pdbx_seq_one_letter_code
_entity_poly.pdbx_strand_id
1 'polypeptide(L)'
;MIPAFNSLYGNFIINGGGGAFPIDHDDGSQRYRDTHNVLLYGGAKYFLGHDKIADSNLYVFPDVVQSGSCIYDKGAQWPEAGYGERYTNNHCLLHNASRIGGHDSTTSATSTFGASCDVSRLNLTVIHTANNTYMATFPASGPAVACGAKIISFSAWQSLGQEVGSVARSLPTPVGVVAMAKEVLAAAPSAACR
;
A
#
# COMPACT_ATOMS: atom_id res chain seq x y z
N MET A 1 -7.21 -26.34 12.85
CA MET A 1 -8.23 -25.35 12.40
C MET A 1 -7.51 -24.42 11.45
N ILE A 2 -7.98 -24.25 10.21
CA ILE A 2 -7.38 -23.29 9.26
C ILE A 2 -7.94 -21.92 9.62
N PRO A 3 -7.11 -20.92 9.91
CA PRO A 3 -7.61 -19.57 10.21
C PRO A 3 -8.37 -19.02 9.01
N ALA A 4 -9.58 -18.54 9.22
CA ALA A 4 -10.35 -17.86 8.19
C ALA A 4 -9.89 -16.41 8.07
N PHE A 5 -9.81 -15.90 6.84
CA PHE A 5 -9.58 -14.47 6.56
C PHE A 5 -10.91 -13.74 6.39
N ASN A 6 -10.98 -12.53 6.91
CA ASN A 6 -11.99 -11.56 6.51
C ASN A 6 -11.56 -10.97 5.16
N SER A 7 -12.43 -11.03 4.17
CA SER A 7 -12.06 -10.60 2.81
C SER A 7 -12.92 -9.44 2.32
N LEU A 8 -12.25 -8.39 1.85
CA LEU A 8 -12.85 -7.31 1.09
C LEU A 8 -12.32 -7.40 -0.35
N TYR A 9 -13.20 -7.66 -1.31
CA TYR A 9 -12.76 -7.79 -2.70
C TYR A 9 -13.77 -7.21 -3.69
N GLY A 10 -13.25 -6.69 -4.81
CA GLY A 10 -14.06 -6.19 -5.92
C GLY A 10 -14.90 -4.97 -5.58
N ASN A 11 -14.50 -4.16 -4.60
CA ASN A 11 -15.24 -2.96 -4.22
C ASN A 11 -14.70 -1.73 -4.96
N PHE A 12 -15.62 -0.83 -5.31
CA PHE A 12 -15.30 0.52 -5.72
C PHE A 12 -15.66 1.48 -4.60
N ILE A 13 -14.66 2.12 -4.00
CA ILE A 13 -14.81 2.96 -2.81
C ILE A 13 -14.35 4.37 -3.14
N ILE A 14 -15.23 5.36 -2.94
CA ILE A 14 -14.89 6.78 -3.06
C ILE A 14 -14.83 7.37 -1.66
N ASN A 15 -13.69 7.93 -1.30
CA ASN A 15 -13.54 8.60 -0.03
C ASN A 15 -14.09 10.04 -0.12
N GLY A 16 -15.28 10.23 0.36
CA GLY A 16 -15.92 11.55 0.45
C GLY A 16 -15.91 12.18 1.85
N GLY A 17 -15.36 11.48 2.84
CA GLY A 17 -15.53 11.85 4.26
C GLY A 17 -14.37 12.60 4.92
N GLY A 18 -13.32 12.92 4.19
CA GLY A 18 -12.17 13.66 4.74
C GLY A 18 -11.16 12.84 5.55
N GLY A 19 -11.42 11.57 5.84
CA GLY A 19 -10.43 10.65 6.40
C GLY A 19 -9.48 10.11 5.33
N ALA A 20 -8.24 9.81 5.69
CA ALA A 20 -7.23 9.34 4.74
C ALA A 20 -7.46 7.88 4.29
N PHE A 21 -8.16 7.08 5.07
CA PHE A 21 -8.25 5.64 4.89
C PHE A 21 -9.69 5.12 4.93
N PRO A 22 -10.34 4.96 3.77
CA PRO A 22 -11.67 4.36 3.69
C PRO A 22 -11.69 2.85 4.02
N ILE A 23 -10.55 2.18 3.93
CA ILE A 23 -10.33 0.86 4.54
C ILE A 23 -9.43 1.08 5.74
N ASP A 24 -9.92 0.78 6.92
CA ASP A 24 -9.23 1.00 8.18
C ASP A 24 -9.23 -0.29 9.03
N HIS A 25 -8.13 -1.01 8.94
CA HIS A 25 -7.84 -2.15 9.80
C HIS A 25 -7.02 -1.65 10.99
N ASP A 26 -7.72 -1.17 12.00
CA ASP A 26 -7.13 -0.49 13.15
C ASP A 26 -6.42 -1.45 14.11
N ASP A 27 -5.93 -0.90 15.20
CA ASP A 27 -4.99 -1.50 16.14
C ASP A 27 -5.34 -2.95 16.53
N GLY A 28 -4.41 -3.87 16.26
CA GLY A 28 -4.54 -5.29 16.59
C GLY A 28 -5.39 -6.11 15.61
N SER A 29 -5.85 -5.51 14.50
CA SER A 29 -6.58 -6.24 13.46
C SER A 29 -5.72 -7.33 12.82
N GLN A 30 -6.32 -8.45 12.48
CA GLN A 30 -5.60 -9.59 11.93
C GLN A 30 -6.43 -10.37 10.93
N ARG A 31 -5.74 -11.06 10.01
CA ARG A 31 -6.35 -11.94 9.01
C ARG A 31 -7.34 -11.22 8.10
N TYR A 32 -6.94 -10.08 7.60
CA TYR A 32 -7.65 -9.36 6.56
C TYR A 32 -7.00 -9.60 5.19
N ARG A 33 -7.86 -9.73 4.18
CA ARG A 33 -7.43 -9.83 2.79
C ARG A 33 -8.24 -8.85 1.95
N ASP A 34 -7.58 -7.82 1.49
CA ASP A 34 -8.15 -6.80 0.62
C ASP A 34 -7.62 -6.98 -0.79
N THR A 35 -8.48 -7.41 -1.71
CA THR A 35 -8.04 -7.73 -3.06
C THR A 35 -8.96 -7.16 -4.13
N HIS A 36 -8.35 -6.70 -5.23
CA HIS A 36 -9.08 -6.20 -6.40
C HIS A 36 -10.06 -5.06 -6.06
N ASN A 37 -9.74 -4.26 -5.07
CA ASN A 37 -10.52 -3.07 -4.74
C ASN A 37 -9.98 -1.85 -5.50
N VAL A 38 -10.86 -0.94 -5.83
CA VAL A 38 -10.53 0.38 -6.37
C VAL A 38 -10.89 1.44 -5.35
N LEU A 39 -9.90 2.15 -4.85
CA LEU A 39 -10.07 3.22 -3.86
C LEU A 39 -9.72 4.56 -4.50
N LEU A 40 -10.68 5.47 -4.52
CA LEU A 40 -10.49 6.83 -5.04
C LEU A 40 -10.41 7.83 -3.89
N TYR A 41 -9.36 8.63 -3.86
CA TYR A 41 -9.05 9.67 -2.84
C TYR A 41 -8.83 9.11 -1.44
N GLY A 42 -8.31 7.90 -1.34
CA GLY A 42 -7.97 7.29 -0.08
C GLY A 42 -7.22 5.99 -0.27
N GLY A 43 -6.60 5.51 0.80
CA GLY A 43 -5.86 4.27 0.83
C GLY A 43 -6.39 3.29 1.86
N ALA A 44 -5.56 2.34 2.25
CA ALA A 44 -5.87 1.39 3.29
C ALA A 44 -4.89 1.51 4.46
N LYS A 45 -5.40 1.45 5.68
CA LYS A 45 -4.62 1.46 6.91
C LYS A 45 -4.57 0.05 7.50
N TYR A 46 -3.35 -0.37 7.87
CA TYR A 46 -3.07 -1.67 8.47
C TYR A 46 -2.25 -1.46 9.74
N PHE A 47 -2.94 -1.27 10.86
CA PHE A 47 -2.29 -0.96 12.13
C PHE A 47 -2.21 -2.17 13.02
N LEU A 48 -0.97 -2.46 13.46
CA LEU A 48 -0.66 -3.54 14.38
C LEU A 48 -1.30 -4.90 13.96
N GLY A 49 -1.25 -5.89 14.82
CA GLY A 49 -1.76 -7.21 14.47
C GLY A 49 -0.89 -7.93 13.43
N HIS A 50 -1.48 -8.84 12.65
CA HIS A 50 -0.70 -9.71 11.75
C HIS A 50 -1.56 -10.35 10.65
N ASP A 51 -0.90 -11.03 9.69
CA ASP A 51 -1.55 -11.77 8.60
C ASP A 51 -2.50 -10.90 7.77
N LYS A 52 -2.06 -9.70 7.39
CA LYS A 52 -2.82 -8.80 6.51
C LYS A 52 -2.28 -8.86 5.09
N ILE A 53 -3.18 -8.90 4.14
CA ILE A 53 -2.87 -9.02 2.72
C ILE A 53 -3.59 -7.92 1.96
N ALA A 54 -2.82 -7.07 1.26
CA ALA A 54 -3.35 -6.20 0.22
C ALA A 54 -2.75 -6.62 -1.12
N ASP A 55 -3.58 -7.15 -2.00
CA ASP A 55 -3.12 -7.67 -3.28
C ASP A 55 -4.00 -7.20 -4.43
N SER A 56 -3.38 -6.80 -5.53
CA SER A 56 -4.07 -6.42 -6.76
C SER A 56 -5.10 -5.29 -6.60
N ASN A 57 -4.89 -4.37 -5.67
CA ASN A 57 -5.76 -3.19 -5.51
C ASN A 57 -5.27 -2.02 -6.36
N LEU A 58 -6.18 -1.12 -6.68
CA LEU A 58 -5.89 0.16 -7.32
C LEU A 58 -6.22 1.31 -6.37
N TYR A 59 -5.21 2.06 -5.98
CA TYR A 59 -5.33 3.28 -5.17
C TYR A 59 -5.14 4.49 -6.09
N VAL A 60 -6.15 5.35 -6.16
CA VAL A 60 -6.15 6.53 -7.04
C VAL A 60 -6.12 7.79 -6.21
N PHE A 61 -5.00 8.50 -6.26
CA PHE A 61 -4.77 9.78 -5.62
C PHE A 61 -5.10 9.83 -4.12
N PRO A 62 -4.61 8.88 -3.32
CA PRO A 62 -4.81 8.93 -1.87
C PRO A 62 -4.16 10.16 -1.24
N ASP A 63 -3.10 10.68 -1.87
CA ASP A 63 -2.30 11.82 -1.41
C ASP A 63 -2.98 13.20 -1.62
N VAL A 64 -4.18 13.27 -2.17
CA VAL A 64 -4.97 14.51 -2.20
C VAL A 64 -5.62 14.82 -0.85
N VAL A 65 -5.72 13.84 0.04
CA VAL A 65 -6.15 14.04 1.41
C VAL A 65 -4.95 14.10 2.36
N GLN A 66 -5.08 14.85 3.43
CA GLN A 66 -3.99 15.00 4.40
C GLN A 66 -3.58 13.63 4.96
N SER A 67 -2.29 13.33 4.94
CA SER A 67 -1.70 12.07 5.39
C SER A 67 -2.14 10.82 4.59
N GLY A 68 -2.78 11.00 3.44
CA GLY A 68 -3.21 9.90 2.60
C GLY A 68 -2.03 9.19 1.95
N SER A 69 -2.07 7.87 1.96
CA SER A 69 -1.13 6.97 1.28
C SER A 69 -1.88 5.77 0.72
N CYS A 70 -1.29 5.08 -0.24
CA CYS A 70 -1.93 3.89 -0.80
C CYS A 70 -2.11 2.81 0.26
N ILE A 71 -1.05 2.51 0.97
CA ILE A 71 -1.04 1.59 2.11
C ILE A 71 -0.32 2.30 3.26
N TYR A 72 -0.95 2.34 4.41
CA TYR A 72 -0.39 2.86 5.63
C TYR A 72 -0.29 1.76 6.66
N ASP A 73 0.91 1.27 6.86
CA ASP A 73 1.20 0.21 7.81
C ASP A 73 1.98 0.77 9.03
N LYS A 74 1.52 0.42 10.21
CA LYS A 74 2.19 0.70 11.48
C LYS A 74 2.57 -0.59 12.21
N GLY A 75 2.54 -1.71 11.48
CA GLY A 75 2.58 -3.05 12.04
C GLY A 75 3.89 -3.53 12.62
N ALA A 76 4.99 -2.86 12.32
CA ALA A 76 6.32 -3.35 12.69
C ALA A 76 6.67 -3.26 14.19
N GLN A 77 5.73 -2.97 15.07
CA GLN A 77 6.02 -2.94 16.51
C GLN A 77 6.28 -4.34 17.09
N TRP A 78 5.71 -5.38 16.47
CA TRP A 78 5.81 -6.76 17.00
C TRP A 78 6.00 -7.78 15.86
N PRO A 79 7.13 -7.74 15.16
CA PRO A 79 7.39 -8.72 14.12
C PRO A 79 7.66 -10.08 14.77
N GLU A 80 6.67 -10.95 14.73
CA GLU A 80 6.85 -12.36 15.14
C GLU A 80 7.01 -13.25 13.92
N ALA A 81 7.93 -14.19 13.98
CA ALA A 81 8.11 -15.17 12.93
C ALA A 81 6.82 -15.99 12.71
N GLY A 82 6.38 -16.09 11.47
CA GLY A 82 5.14 -16.78 11.10
C GLY A 82 3.91 -15.89 10.98
N TYR A 83 4.01 -14.61 11.32
CA TYR A 83 2.95 -13.63 11.16
C TYR A 83 3.37 -12.60 10.11
N GLY A 84 3.10 -12.91 8.85
CA GLY A 84 3.54 -12.09 7.72
C GLY A 84 2.46 -11.16 7.18
N GLU A 85 2.89 -10.00 6.73
CA GLU A 85 2.05 -9.08 5.96
C GLU A 85 2.52 -9.06 4.51
N ARG A 86 1.57 -8.98 3.58
CA ARG A 86 1.86 -9.02 2.14
C ARG A 86 1.15 -7.90 1.42
N TYR A 87 1.92 -7.09 0.72
CA TYR A 87 1.44 -5.99 -0.10
C TYR A 87 2.00 -6.14 -1.51
N THR A 88 1.23 -6.81 -2.36
CA THR A 88 1.71 -7.27 -3.67
C THR A 88 0.78 -6.88 -4.81
N ASN A 89 1.34 -6.68 -6.00
CA ASN A 89 0.61 -6.44 -7.24
C ASN A 89 -0.32 -5.20 -7.21
N ASN A 90 -0.13 -4.29 -6.26
CA ASN A 90 -0.98 -3.11 -6.15
C ASN A 90 -0.56 -2.02 -7.13
N HIS A 91 -1.51 -1.24 -7.58
CA HIS A 91 -1.31 -0.03 -8.35
C HIS A 91 -1.57 1.21 -7.48
N CYS A 92 -0.59 2.06 -7.36
CA CYS A 92 -0.61 3.26 -6.54
C CYS A 92 -0.41 4.49 -7.40
N LEU A 93 -1.47 5.26 -7.66
CA LEU A 93 -1.43 6.52 -8.40
C LEU A 93 -1.37 7.67 -7.42
N LEU A 94 -0.33 8.50 -7.50
CA LEU A 94 -0.08 9.62 -6.60
C LEU A 94 -0.16 10.93 -7.38
N HIS A 95 -0.90 11.90 -6.83
CA HIS A 95 -1.13 13.19 -7.49
C HIS A 95 0.11 14.09 -7.43
N ASN A 96 0.76 14.16 -6.26
CA ASN A 96 1.88 15.06 -5.98
C ASN A 96 3.09 14.33 -5.38
N ALA A 97 3.29 13.06 -5.72
CA ALA A 97 4.33 12.31 -5.07
C ALA A 97 5.74 12.77 -5.45
N SER A 98 6.39 13.37 -4.51
CA SER A 98 7.85 13.37 -4.47
C SER A 98 8.42 12.06 -3.87
N ARG A 99 7.58 11.21 -3.27
CA ARG A 99 8.02 10.04 -2.49
C ARG A 99 7.06 8.88 -2.59
N ILE A 100 7.62 7.69 -2.71
CA ILE A 100 6.95 6.41 -2.56
C ILE A 100 7.25 5.92 -1.13
N GLY A 101 6.23 5.70 -0.35
CA GLY A 101 6.35 5.02 0.92
C GLY A 101 7.23 5.66 2.01
N GLY A 102 7.19 5.07 3.15
CA GLY A 102 7.92 5.41 4.38
C GLY A 102 7.04 6.13 5.40
N HIS A 103 6.99 5.71 6.64
CA HIS A 103 6.29 6.39 7.73
C HIS A 103 7.25 6.86 8.80
N ASP A 104 7.06 8.10 9.23
CA ASP A 104 7.49 8.56 10.53
C ASP A 104 6.31 9.26 11.20
N SER A 105 6.04 8.91 12.43
CA SER A 105 5.01 9.52 13.26
C SER A 105 5.23 11.01 13.54
N THR A 106 6.39 11.55 13.20
CA THR A 106 6.80 12.93 13.53
C THR A 106 6.80 13.88 12.34
N THR A 107 6.72 13.38 11.12
CA THR A 107 6.71 14.20 9.91
C THR A 107 5.61 13.75 8.96
N SER A 108 4.82 14.68 8.46
CA SER A 108 3.69 14.51 7.55
C SER A 108 4.06 13.95 6.15
N ALA A 109 5.00 13.03 6.08
CA ALA A 109 5.36 12.36 4.85
C ALA A 109 4.48 11.13 4.68
N THR A 110 3.65 11.15 3.67
CA THR A 110 2.85 10.02 3.20
C THR A 110 3.71 8.79 3.02
N SER A 111 3.43 7.76 3.77
CA SER A 111 4.20 6.53 3.74
C SER A 111 3.37 5.34 3.31
N THR A 112 3.99 4.48 2.54
CA THR A 112 3.35 3.21 2.18
C THR A 112 3.60 2.14 3.24
N PHE A 113 4.64 2.28 4.06
CA PHE A 113 5.01 1.28 5.08
C PHE A 113 5.49 1.96 6.35
N GLY A 114 4.81 1.70 7.45
CA GLY A 114 5.09 2.27 8.76
C GLY A 114 6.34 1.73 9.45
N ALA A 115 7.24 1.11 8.72
CA ALA A 115 8.47 0.61 9.29
C ALA A 115 9.57 1.66 9.20
N SER A 116 10.26 1.86 10.29
CA SER A 116 11.60 2.42 10.28
C SER A 116 12.44 1.66 9.24
N CYS A 117 13.10 2.35 8.32
CA CYS A 117 14.10 1.75 7.44
C CYS A 117 15.38 1.36 8.19
N ASP A 118 15.28 1.21 9.46
CA ASP A 118 16.31 0.55 10.26
C ASP A 118 16.25 -0.93 9.91
N VAL A 119 17.13 -1.32 9.00
CA VAL A 119 17.27 -2.72 8.54
C VAL A 119 17.50 -3.70 9.69
N SER A 120 17.97 -3.22 10.85
CA SER A 120 18.10 -4.06 12.03
C SER A 120 16.74 -4.37 12.68
N ARG A 121 15.74 -3.57 12.39
CA ARG A 121 14.35 -3.72 12.88
C ARG A 121 13.37 -4.19 11.79
N LEU A 122 13.74 -4.06 10.51
CA LEU A 122 13.00 -4.67 9.42
C LEU A 122 13.25 -6.17 9.49
N ASN A 123 12.43 -6.85 10.24
CA ASN A 123 12.36 -8.30 10.05
C ASN A 123 11.70 -8.52 8.69
N LEU A 124 12.54 -8.57 7.64
CA LEU A 124 12.14 -8.73 6.25
C LEU A 124 11.29 -9.98 5.99
N THR A 125 11.23 -10.88 6.98
CA THR A 125 10.39 -12.08 6.91
C THR A 125 8.92 -11.81 7.28
N VAL A 126 8.62 -10.65 7.85
CA VAL A 126 7.27 -10.32 8.33
C VAL A 126 6.50 -9.45 7.34
N ILE A 127 7.16 -8.48 6.71
CA ILE A 127 6.53 -7.63 5.69
C ILE A 127 7.12 -7.98 4.35
N HIS A 128 6.28 -8.42 3.44
CA HIS A 128 6.65 -8.74 2.07
C HIS A 128 5.96 -7.80 1.09
N THR A 129 6.76 -7.02 0.38
CA THR A 129 6.30 -6.08 -0.64
C THR A 129 6.91 -6.43 -1.99
N ALA A 130 6.09 -6.61 -3.02
CA ALA A 130 6.57 -7.00 -4.32
C ALA A 130 5.59 -6.67 -5.46
N ASN A 131 6.12 -6.51 -6.65
CA ASN A 131 5.36 -6.36 -7.90
C ASN A 131 4.35 -5.20 -7.88
N ASN A 132 4.57 -4.19 -7.05
CA ASN A 132 3.71 -3.02 -7.02
C ASN A 132 4.07 -2.05 -8.15
N THR A 133 3.10 -1.29 -8.62
CA THR A 133 3.31 -0.24 -9.61
C THR A 133 2.97 1.11 -9.02
N TYR A 134 3.95 1.99 -8.95
CA TYR A 134 3.80 3.36 -8.50
C TYR A 134 3.75 4.30 -9.70
N MET A 135 2.72 5.14 -9.77
CA MET A 135 2.50 6.05 -10.89
C MET A 135 2.35 7.48 -10.38
N ALA A 136 3.24 8.35 -10.83
CA ALA A 136 3.26 9.76 -10.45
C ALA A 136 4.06 10.59 -11.45
N THR A 137 4.05 11.91 -11.27
CA THR A 137 5.03 12.78 -11.88
C THR A 137 6.27 12.80 -10.98
N PHE A 138 7.21 11.90 -11.23
CA PHE A 138 8.44 11.82 -10.44
C PHE A 138 9.45 12.89 -10.88
N PRO A 139 10.30 13.39 -9.96
CA PRO A 139 11.41 14.26 -10.30
C PRO A 139 12.44 13.53 -11.18
N ALA A 140 13.31 14.26 -11.84
CA ALA A 140 14.37 13.68 -12.70
C ALA A 140 15.30 12.71 -11.95
N SER A 141 15.44 12.85 -10.64
CA SER A 141 16.18 11.92 -9.77
C SER A 141 15.46 10.58 -9.57
N GLY A 142 14.26 10.42 -10.11
CA GLY A 142 13.41 9.25 -9.91
C GLY A 142 12.64 9.28 -8.58
N PRO A 143 11.89 8.20 -8.31
CA PRO A 143 11.13 8.06 -7.09
C PRO A 143 12.05 7.90 -5.89
N ALA A 144 11.61 8.45 -4.76
CA ALA A 144 12.28 8.35 -3.48
C ALA A 144 11.38 7.66 -2.45
N VAL A 145 11.98 7.02 -1.47
CA VAL A 145 11.31 6.36 -0.37
C VAL A 145 11.66 7.10 0.92
N ALA A 146 10.65 7.52 1.67
CA ALA A 146 10.87 8.10 2.97
C ALA A 146 11.04 6.98 4.02
N CYS A 147 12.15 7.01 4.72
CA CYS A 147 12.54 6.01 5.70
C CYS A 147 12.78 6.70 7.03
N GLY A 148 11.71 7.02 7.76
CA GLY A 148 11.80 7.90 8.91
C GLY A 148 12.36 9.27 8.49
N ALA A 149 13.36 9.77 9.19
CA ALA A 149 14.01 11.04 8.84
C ALA A 149 14.93 10.96 7.59
N LYS A 150 15.14 9.77 7.03
CA LYS A 150 16.00 9.57 5.85
C LYS A 150 15.17 9.44 4.59
N ILE A 151 15.73 9.92 3.49
CA ILE A 151 15.18 9.68 2.16
C ILE A 151 16.21 8.85 1.40
N ILE A 152 15.77 7.73 0.85
CA ILE A 152 16.59 6.86 0.02
C ILE A 152 15.99 6.74 -1.38
N SER A 153 16.78 6.35 -2.37
CA SER A 153 16.27 6.07 -3.70
C SER A 153 15.42 4.79 -3.69
N PHE A 154 14.49 4.68 -4.63
CA PHE A 154 13.67 3.47 -4.79
C PHE A 154 14.54 2.24 -5.06
N SER A 155 15.61 2.39 -5.86
CA SER A 155 16.57 1.31 -6.11
C SER A 155 17.32 0.88 -4.86
N ALA A 156 17.70 1.81 -3.98
CA ALA A 156 18.31 1.47 -2.70
C ALA A 156 17.34 0.69 -1.81
N TRP A 157 16.05 1.04 -1.82
CA TRP A 157 15.01 0.31 -1.11
C TRP A 157 14.84 -1.12 -1.66
N GLN A 158 14.84 -1.27 -2.99
CA GLN A 158 14.81 -2.58 -3.63
C GLN A 158 16.04 -3.44 -3.29
N SER A 159 17.20 -2.83 -3.16
CA SER A 159 18.44 -3.53 -2.75
C SER A 159 18.37 -4.10 -1.33
N LEU A 160 17.45 -3.61 -0.50
CA LEU A 160 17.17 -4.15 0.83
C LEU A 160 16.17 -5.32 0.80
N GLY A 161 15.79 -5.81 -0.38
CA GLY A 161 14.85 -6.92 -0.56
C GLY A 161 13.38 -6.51 -0.49
N GLN A 162 13.09 -5.21 -0.44
CA GLN A 162 11.73 -4.68 -0.51
C GLN A 162 11.37 -4.34 -1.97
N GLU A 163 10.06 -4.34 -2.27
CA GLU A 163 9.53 -3.96 -3.59
C GLU A 163 10.18 -4.73 -4.76
N VAL A 164 10.51 -5.99 -4.55
CA VAL A 164 11.08 -6.86 -5.58
C VAL A 164 10.10 -6.94 -6.76
N GLY A 165 10.57 -6.67 -7.97
CA GLY A 165 9.73 -6.64 -9.18
C GLY A 165 8.82 -5.41 -9.30
N SER A 166 8.79 -4.53 -8.33
CA SER A 166 7.99 -3.30 -8.39
C SER A 166 8.61 -2.27 -9.31
N VAL A 167 7.76 -1.43 -9.90
CA VAL A 167 8.15 -0.43 -10.88
C VAL A 167 7.55 0.93 -10.60
N ALA A 168 8.25 1.97 -11.02
CA ALA A 168 7.75 3.35 -11.04
C ALA A 168 7.51 3.80 -12.49
N ARG A 169 6.37 4.44 -12.75
CA ARG A 169 5.94 4.87 -14.08
C ARG A 169 5.30 6.26 -14.03
N SER A 170 5.16 6.88 -15.20
CA SER A 170 4.36 8.11 -15.35
C SER A 170 2.88 7.83 -15.11
N LEU A 171 2.16 8.87 -14.67
CA LEU A 171 0.70 8.80 -14.55
C LEU A 171 0.04 8.46 -15.89
N PRO A 172 -0.94 7.57 -15.89
CA PRO A 172 -1.77 7.33 -17.06
C PRO A 172 -2.70 8.52 -17.33
N THR A 173 -3.26 8.57 -18.53
CA THR A 173 -4.35 9.51 -18.83
C THR A 173 -5.60 9.18 -17.99
N PRO A 174 -6.54 10.11 -17.80
CA PRO A 174 -7.80 9.81 -17.09
C PRO A 174 -8.55 8.61 -17.67
N VAL A 175 -8.55 8.46 -18.97
CA VAL A 175 -9.15 7.27 -19.65
C VAL A 175 -8.40 5.99 -19.26
N GLY A 176 -7.07 6.07 -19.19
CA GLY A 176 -6.23 4.95 -18.72
C GLY A 176 -6.52 4.56 -17.27
N VAL A 177 -6.74 5.51 -16.37
CA VAL A 177 -7.14 5.23 -14.98
C VAL A 177 -8.48 4.48 -14.93
N VAL A 178 -9.46 4.93 -15.72
CA VAL A 178 -10.77 4.25 -15.81
C VAL A 178 -10.63 2.83 -16.36
N ALA A 179 -9.77 2.63 -17.36
CA ALA A 179 -9.51 1.29 -17.90
C ALA A 179 -8.89 0.37 -16.84
N MET A 180 -7.87 0.83 -16.12
CA MET A 180 -7.25 0.09 -15.01
C MET A 180 -8.28 -0.28 -13.93
N ALA A 181 -9.15 0.66 -13.55
CA ALA A 181 -10.18 0.40 -12.55
C ALA A 181 -11.14 -0.72 -12.99
N LYS A 182 -11.55 -0.70 -14.26
CA LYS A 182 -12.40 -1.76 -14.84
C LYS A 182 -11.69 -3.11 -14.84
N GLU A 183 -10.41 -3.15 -15.20
CA GLU A 183 -9.62 -4.38 -15.22
C GLU A 183 -9.49 -4.98 -13.80
N VAL A 184 -9.16 -4.15 -12.82
CA VAL A 184 -9.05 -4.59 -11.42
C VAL A 184 -10.38 -5.17 -10.92
N LEU A 185 -11.49 -4.48 -11.15
CA LEU A 185 -12.81 -4.95 -10.71
C LEU A 185 -13.28 -6.20 -11.48
N ALA A 186 -12.95 -6.31 -12.76
CA ALA A 186 -13.30 -7.48 -13.56
C ALA A 186 -12.50 -8.72 -13.20
N ALA A 187 -11.26 -8.55 -12.71
CA ALA A 187 -10.40 -9.62 -12.25
C ALA A 187 -10.77 -10.13 -10.85
N ALA A 188 -11.62 -9.40 -10.11
CA ALA A 188 -12.13 -9.87 -8.84
C ALA A 188 -12.82 -11.22 -9.02
N PRO A 189 -12.53 -12.23 -8.17
CA PRO A 189 -13.21 -13.50 -8.26
C PRO A 189 -14.72 -13.27 -8.17
N SER A 190 -15.46 -13.81 -9.14
CA SER A 190 -16.92 -13.73 -9.08
C SER A 190 -17.36 -14.25 -7.71
N ALA A 191 -18.17 -13.47 -7.01
CA ALA A 191 -18.79 -13.92 -5.78
C ALA A 191 -19.71 -15.11 -6.09
N ALA A 192 -19.15 -16.29 -6.20
CA ALA A 192 -19.93 -17.47 -5.96
C ALA A 192 -20.34 -17.38 -4.48
N CYS A 193 -21.55 -16.95 -4.22
CA CYS A 193 -22.16 -17.15 -2.91
C CYS A 193 -22.03 -18.64 -2.58
N ARG A 194 -21.08 -18.98 -1.72
CA ARG A 194 -20.96 -20.31 -1.13
C ARG A 194 -21.35 -20.23 0.34
#